data_633651cb79916d74d3c371f8a69865cd
#
_entry.id   633651cb79916d74d3c371f8a69865cd
#
_cell.length_a   1.000
_cell.length_b   1.000
_cell.length_c   1.000
_cell.angle_alpha   90.00
_cell.angle_beta   90.00
_cell.angle_gamma   90.00
#
_symmetry.space_group_name_H-M   'P 1'
#
loop_
_entity.id
_entity.type
_entity.pdbx_description
1 polymer ?
#
loop_
_entity_poly.entity_id
_entity_poly.type
_entity_poly.pdbx_seq_one_letter_code
_entity_poly.pdbx_strand_id
1 'polypeptide(L)'
;YILLISLGFVYLYPLLDMIATSFMTLSDLLDASVKWIPTEITFQNYIDSMDVMKVRETLGSTIVGALLPALAQMCVCALTGYGLARYNFPFKKVLMALVLVTFIVPPYVLMVSNYVMFSDYGMIGTLKTLIYPALLGQGTKSAIFILIFMQFFQQTPISLDEAARVDGASDARIFFGVAVPLAFPAFIISFIFSFVWYWNDTYFTALYLTGNTADAKVSTMLLELQNFDAIYKQHIQQTAGWGAAQSGAAVANEAVKMASTVLTILPLLIVYFCLQKYFVEGIDRSGITGE
;
A
#
# COMPACT_ATOMS: atom_id res chain seq x y z
N TYR A 1 12.21 -29.46 -7.83
CA TYR A 1 12.78 -28.72 -6.69
C TYR A 1 13.95 -27.86 -7.09
N ILE A 2 14.94 -28.34 -7.87
CA ILE A 2 16.13 -27.56 -8.30
C ILE A 2 15.70 -26.29 -9.03
N LEU A 3 14.79 -26.39 -10.00
CA LEU A 3 14.25 -25.23 -10.74
C LEU A 3 13.54 -24.22 -9.81
N LEU A 4 12.75 -24.70 -8.85
CA LEU A 4 12.04 -23.84 -7.89
C LEU A 4 13.03 -23.12 -6.96
N ILE A 5 14.07 -23.82 -6.48
CA ILE A 5 15.10 -23.22 -5.62
C ILE A 5 15.90 -22.18 -6.43
N SER A 6 16.28 -22.49 -7.68
CA SER A 6 17.02 -21.56 -8.53
C SER A 6 16.20 -20.29 -8.84
N LEU A 7 14.93 -20.44 -9.18
CA LEU A 7 14.03 -19.31 -9.39
C LEU A 7 13.85 -18.50 -8.11
N GLY A 8 13.62 -19.19 -6.98
CA GLY A 8 13.48 -18.54 -5.67
C GLY A 8 14.73 -17.73 -5.31
N PHE A 9 15.92 -18.27 -5.55
CA PHE A 9 17.19 -17.56 -5.32
C PHE A 9 17.30 -16.28 -6.18
N VAL A 10 16.97 -16.37 -7.48
CA VAL A 10 17.02 -15.20 -8.38
C VAL A 10 16.10 -14.08 -7.89
N TYR A 11 14.88 -14.42 -7.43
CA TYR A 11 13.95 -13.41 -6.91
C TYR A 11 14.34 -12.87 -5.53
N LEU A 12 14.95 -13.69 -4.68
CA LEU A 12 15.37 -13.29 -3.34
C LEU A 12 16.72 -12.58 -3.34
N TYR A 13 17.54 -12.76 -4.39
CA TYR A 13 18.88 -12.18 -4.49
C TYR A 13 18.92 -10.69 -4.16
N PRO A 14 18.09 -9.81 -4.78
CA PRO A 14 18.13 -8.39 -4.48
C PRO A 14 17.75 -8.05 -3.02
N LEU A 15 16.85 -8.83 -2.43
CA LEU A 15 16.44 -8.64 -1.02
C LEU A 15 17.54 -9.07 -0.06
N LEU A 16 18.23 -10.19 -0.37
CA LEU A 16 19.36 -10.67 0.43
C LEU A 16 20.54 -9.70 0.36
N ASP A 17 20.84 -9.19 -0.83
CA ASP A 17 21.89 -8.19 -1.05
C ASP A 17 21.58 -6.88 -0.30
N MET A 18 20.35 -6.39 -0.39
CA MET A 18 19.88 -5.22 0.35
C MET A 18 20.04 -5.42 1.87
N ILE A 19 19.64 -6.58 2.40
CA ILE A 19 19.76 -6.88 3.83
C ILE A 19 21.24 -6.96 4.22
N ALA A 20 22.08 -7.67 3.45
CA ALA A 20 23.51 -7.79 3.72
C ALA A 20 24.18 -6.40 3.74
N THR A 21 23.96 -5.61 2.70
CA THR A 21 24.52 -4.26 2.57
C THR A 21 24.06 -3.32 3.69
N SER A 22 22.83 -3.46 4.18
CA SER A 22 22.33 -2.63 5.27
C SER A 22 23.10 -2.78 6.60
N PHE A 23 23.82 -3.87 6.77
CA PHE A 23 24.67 -4.14 7.94
C PHE A 23 26.16 -3.90 7.70
N MET A 24 26.57 -3.52 6.48
CA MET A 24 27.96 -3.27 6.12
C MET A 24 28.48 -1.96 6.69
N THR A 25 29.76 -1.96 7.08
CA THR A 25 30.50 -0.76 7.43
C THR A 25 30.99 -0.03 6.17
N LEU A 26 31.46 1.21 6.32
CA LEU A 26 32.06 1.94 5.20
C LEU A 26 33.31 1.21 4.64
N SER A 27 34.11 0.55 5.50
CA SER A 27 35.26 -0.25 5.09
C SER A 27 34.85 -1.44 4.22
N ASP A 28 33.75 -2.13 4.58
CA ASP A 28 33.21 -3.23 3.80
C ASP A 28 32.71 -2.79 2.42
N LEU A 29 32.03 -1.64 2.34
CA LEU A 29 31.54 -1.09 1.08
C LEU A 29 32.66 -0.66 0.12
N LEU A 30 33.84 -0.29 0.66
CA LEU A 30 35.02 0.10 -0.12
C LEU A 30 35.87 -1.10 -0.53
N ASP A 31 35.70 -2.26 0.13
CA ASP A 31 36.44 -3.48 -0.17
C ASP A 31 35.68 -4.35 -1.17
N ALA A 32 36.13 -4.39 -2.41
CA ALA A 32 35.55 -5.19 -3.49
C ALA A 32 35.54 -6.72 -3.21
N SER A 33 36.27 -7.19 -2.21
CA SER A 33 36.28 -8.61 -1.81
C SER A 33 35.10 -8.99 -0.94
N VAL A 34 34.49 -8.01 -0.24
CA VAL A 34 33.31 -8.18 0.62
C VAL A 34 32.06 -8.04 -0.25
N LYS A 35 31.30 -9.13 -0.42
CA LYS A 35 30.09 -9.11 -1.27
C LYS A 35 28.80 -9.39 -0.50
N TRP A 36 28.79 -10.40 0.34
CA TRP A 36 27.57 -10.92 0.97
C TRP A 36 27.60 -10.96 2.48
N ILE A 37 28.79 -11.16 3.04
CA ILE A 37 28.97 -11.33 4.48
C ILE A 37 29.82 -10.16 4.95
N PRO A 38 29.23 -9.23 5.75
CA PRO A 38 29.99 -8.14 6.35
C PRO A 38 31.16 -8.68 7.20
N THR A 39 32.29 -8.01 7.19
CA THR A 39 33.41 -8.34 8.10
C THR A 39 33.06 -7.99 9.54
N GLU A 40 32.31 -6.87 9.70
CA GLU A 40 31.75 -6.44 10.98
C GLU A 40 30.29 -6.03 10.79
N ILE A 41 29.39 -6.61 11.61
CA ILE A 41 27.96 -6.26 11.58
C ILE A 41 27.76 -4.95 12.34
N THR A 42 27.24 -3.93 11.66
CA THR A 42 26.87 -2.66 12.30
C THR A 42 25.37 -2.38 12.23
N PHE A 43 24.81 -1.85 13.32
CA PHE A 43 23.45 -1.31 13.37
C PHE A 43 23.39 0.21 13.22
N GLN A 44 24.57 0.86 13.06
CA GLN A 44 24.65 2.32 12.93
C GLN A 44 23.86 2.82 11.73
N ASN A 45 23.89 2.10 10.60
CA ASN A 45 23.14 2.44 9.40
C ASN A 45 21.62 2.54 9.65
N TYR A 46 21.07 1.71 10.55
CA TYR A 46 19.66 1.77 10.94
C TYR A 46 19.36 2.98 11.84
N ILE A 47 20.29 3.32 12.74
CA ILE A 47 20.16 4.51 13.61
C ILE A 47 20.19 5.76 12.73
N ASP A 48 21.17 5.88 11.84
CA ASP A 48 21.29 6.99 10.91
C ASP A 48 20.06 7.08 9.98
N SER A 49 19.56 5.94 9.51
CA SER A 49 18.34 5.87 8.71
C SER A 49 17.11 6.39 9.46
N MET A 50 16.95 6.06 10.76
CA MET A 50 15.84 6.55 11.57
C MET A 50 15.85 8.07 11.68
N ASP A 51 17.02 8.67 11.81
CA ASP A 51 17.19 10.12 11.92
C ASP A 51 17.02 10.82 10.57
N VAL A 52 17.67 10.30 9.51
CA VAL A 52 17.60 10.87 8.14
C VAL A 52 16.18 10.88 7.62
N MET A 53 15.47 9.75 7.71
CA MET A 53 14.11 9.60 7.21
C MET A 53 13.04 10.09 8.19
N LYS A 54 13.42 10.54 9.39
CA LYS A 54 12.47 10.89 10.47
C LYS A 54 11.43 9.80 10.66
N VAL A 55 11.89 8.55 10.76
CA VAL A 55 11.04 7.35 10.71
C VAL A 55 9.86 7.42 11.69
N ARG A 56 10.05 8.00 12.88
CA ARG A 56 8.99 8.12 13.88
C ARG A 56 7.77 8.92 13.38
N GLU A 57 8.00 9.96 12.59
CA GLU A 57 6.95 10.83 12.05
C GLU A 57 6.39 10.26 10.74
N THR A 58 7.27 9.86 9.83
CA THR A 58 6.92 9.37 8.49
C THR A 58 6.23 8.01 8.53
N LEU A 59 6.61 7.12 9.46
CA LEU A 59 5.96 5.82 9.65
C LEU A 59 4.49 5.98 10.07
N GLY A 60 4.22 6.89 11.01
CA GLY A 60 2.85 7.18 11.45
C GLY A 60 1.99 7.67 10.30
N SER A 61 2.49 8.64 9.53
CA SER A 61 1.81 9.17 8.33
C SER A 61 1.60 8.09 7.26
N THR A 62 2.59 7.21 7.06
CA THR A 62 2.52 6.10 6.08
C THR A 62 1.46 5.09 6.49
N ILE A 63 1.46 4.66 7.76
CA ILE A 63 0.46 3.70 8.26
C ILE A 63 -0.95 4.29 8.14
N VAL A 64 -1.17 5.52 8.59
CA VAL A 64 -2.49 6.17 8.51
C VAL A 64 -2.89 6.39 7.06
N GLY A 65 -1.95 6.85 6.22
CA GLY A 65 -2.17 7.13 4.79
C GLY A 65 -2.44 5.89 3.93
N ALA A 66 -2.02 4.70 4.38
CA ALA A 66 -2.31 3.44 3.71
C ALA A 66 -3.49 2.68 4.35
N LEU A 67 -3.54 2.60 5.67
CA LEU A 67 -4.52 1.79 6.40
C LEU A 67 -5.94 2.38 6.31
N LEU A 68 -6.10 3.68 6.60
CA LEU A 68 -7.43 4.29 6.62
C LEU A 68 -8.10 4.27 5.24
N PRO A 69 -7.45 4.70 4.14
CA PRO A 69 -8.10 4.61 2.84
C PRO A 69 -8.31 3.16 2.39
N ALA A 70 -7.43 2.20 2.74
CA ALA A 70 -7.64 0.79 2.43
C ALA A 70 -8.87 0.22 3.11
N LEU A 71 -9.07 0.50 4.41
CA LEU A 71 -10.27 0.08 5.15
C LEU A 71 -11.53 0.76 4.62
N ALA A 72 -11.48 2.08 4.39
CA ALA A 72 -12.59 2.83 3.85
C ALA A 72 -13.03 2.29 2.48
N GLN A 73 -12.07 2.09 1.59
CA GLN A 73 -12.28 1.55 0.25
C GLN A 73 -12.85 0.14 0.29
N MET A 74 -12.31 -0.74 1.11
CA MET A 74 -12.80 -2.10 1.30
C MET A 74 -14.28 -2.10 1.72
N CYS A 75 -14.64 -1.30 2.74
CA CYS A 75 -16.01 -1.22 3.23
C CYS A 75 -16.98 -0.67 2.16
N VAL A 76 -16.62 0.43 1.50
CA VAL A 76 -17.50 1.08 0.51
C VAL A 76 -17.63 0.22 -0.74
N CYS A 77 -16.54 -0.39 -1.21
CA CYS A 77 -16.58 -1.28 -2.37
C CYS A 77 -17.39 -2.56 -2.07
N ALA A 78 -17.33 -3.09 -0.84
CA ALA A 78 -18.17 -4.22 -0.43
C ALA A 78 -19.66 -3.86 -0.43
N LEU A 79 -20.04 -2.72 0.15
CA LEU A 79 -21.42 -2.24 0.13
C LEU A 79 -21.93 -2.01 -1.30
N THR A 80 -21.12 -1.35 -2.14
CA THR A 80 -21.48 -1.09 -3.54
C THR A 80 -21.60 -2.40 -4.33
N GLY A 81 -20.61 -3.32 -4.17
CA GLY A 81 -20.62 -4.63 -4.81
C GLY A 81 -21.82 -5.48 -4.40
N TYR A 82 -22.19 -5.46 -3.11
CA TYR A 82 -23.37 -6.14 -2.59
C TYR A 82 -24.65 -5.56 -3.19
N GLY A 83 -24.81 -4.24 -3.19
CA GLY A 83 -25.93 -3.57 -3.81
C GLY A 83 -26.10 -3.93 -5.28
N LEU A 84 -25.00 -3.91 -6.04
CA LEU A 84 -24.98 -4.31 -7.45
C LEU A 84 -25.21 -5.81 -7.66
N ALA A 85 -24.85 -6.67 -6.74
CA ALA A 85 -25.07 -8.12 -6.85
C ALA A 85 -26.51 -8.53 -6.54
N ARG A 86 -27.07 -8.03 -5.42
CA ARG A 86 -28.29 -8.56 -4.81
C ARG A 86 -29.57 -7.80 -5.17
N TYR A 87 -29.48 -6.50 -5.46
CA TYR A 87 -30.67 -5.71 -5.69
C TYR A 87 -30.90 -5.42 -7.18
N ASN A 88 -32.17 -5.38 -7.57
CA ASN A 88 -32.62 -4.90 -8.86
C ASN A 88 -33.25 -3.53 -8.69
N PHE A 89 -32.69 -2.53 -9.33
CA PHE A 89 -33.13 -1.13 -9.29
C PHE A 89 -32.97 -0.47 -10.66
N PRO A 90 -33.72 0.62 -10.91
CA PRO A 90 -33.61 1.34 -12.18
C PRO A 90 -32.16 1.86 -12.37
N PHE A 91 -31.72 1.91 -13.62
CA PHE A 91 -30.38 2.36 -14.00
C PHE A 91 -29.19 1.52 -13.49
N LYS A 92 -29.40 0.32 -12.90
CA LYS A 92 -28.32 -0.59 -12.46
C LYS A 92 -27.28 -0.83 -13.56
N LYS A 93 -27.73 -1.06 -14.80
CA LYS A 93 -26.81 -1.28 -15.96
C LYS A 93 -25.96 -0.03 -16.25
N VAL A 94 -26.55 1.17 -16.13
CA VAL A 94 -25.83 2.43 -16.33
C VAL A 94 -24.77 2.63 -15.23
N LEU A 95 -25.12 2.39 -13.97
CA LEU A 95 -24.16 2.47 -12.86
C LEU A 95 -23.03 1.46 -13.05
N MET A 96 -23.33 0.23 -13.47
CA MET A 96 -22.32 -0.75 -13.80
C MET A 96 -21.39 -0.28 -14.93
N ALA A 97 -21.95 0.30 -15.99
CA ALA A 97 -21.16 0.87 -17.07
C ALA A 97 -20.26 2.01 -16.58
N LEU A 98 -20.75 2.88 -15.67
CA LEU A 98 -19.94 3.93 -15.07
C LEU A 98 -18.78 3.36 -14.24
N VAL A 99 -19.02 2.31 -13.43
CA VAL A 99 -17.94 1.61 -12.71
C VAL A 99 -16.89 1.09 -13.69
N LEU A 100 -17.31 0.47 -14.79
CA LEU A 100 -16.38 0.00 -15.83
C LEU A 100 -15.63 1.14 -16.51
N VAL A 101 -16.27 2.27 -16.76
CA VAL A 101 -15.61 3.46 -17.31
C VAL A 101 -14.53 3.98 -16.35
N THR A 102 -14.79 4.04 -15.05
CA THR A 102 -13.78 4.46 -14.05
C THR A 102 -12.59 3.47 -13.99
N PHE A 103 -12.81 2.22 -14.35
CA PHE A 103 -11.72 1.24 -14.46
C PHE A 103 -10.85 1.46 -15.70
N ILE A 104 -11.48 1.81 -16.84
CA ILE A 104 -10.80 1.96 -18.13
C ILE A 104 -10.05 3.29 -18.21
N VAL A 105 -10.61 4.37 -17.64
CA VAL A 105 -9.99 5.71 -17.68
C VAL A 105 -8.71 5.72 -16.84
N PRO A 106 -7.54 6.02 -17.42
CA PRO A 106 -6.31 6.11 -16.66
C PRO A 106 -6.38 7.23 -15.62
N PRO A 107 -5.98 6.99 -14.35
CA PRO A 107 -6.02 8.01 -13.28
C PRO A 107 -5.28 9.30 -13.63
N TYR A 108 -4.22 9.20 -14.43
CA TYR A 108 -3.43 10.36 -14.87
C TYR A 108 -4.21 11.39 -15.69
N VAL A 109 -5.26 10.96 -16.42
CA VAL A 109 -6.12 11.87 -17.21
C VAL A 109 -6.87 12.84 -16.29
N LEU A 110 -7.26 12.37 -15.10
CA LEU A 110 -8.01 13.15 -14.11
C LEU A 110 -7.12 13.90 -13.12
N MET A 111 -5.80 13.76 -13.23
CA MET A 111 -4.83 14.25 -12.25
C MET A 111 -4.96 15.75 -12.00
N VAL A 112 -4.98 16.56 -13.05
CA VAL A 112 -5.05 18.03 -12.95
C VAL A 112 -6.38 18.46 -12.35
N SER A 113 -7.49 17.88 -12.80
CA SER A 113 -8.82 18.19 -12.28
C SER A 113 -8.96 17.83 -10.81
N ASN A 114 -8.43 16.67 -10.40
CA ASN A 114 -8.41 16.24 -9.01
C ASN A 114 -7.54 17.17 -8.16
N TYR A 115 -6.37 17.59 -8.66
CA TYR A 115 -5.49 18.52 -7.94
C TYR A 115 -6.18 19.86 -7.68
N VAL A 116 -6.83 20.45 -8.69
CA VAL A 116 -7.58 21.71 -8.55
C VAL A 116 -8.71 21.53 -7.54
N MET A 117 -9.50 20.47 -7.68
CA MET A 117 -10.58 20.17 -6.73
C MET A 117 -10.07 20.03 -5.29
N PHE A 118 -8.99 19.26 -5.06
CA PHE A 118 -8.42 19.09 -3.73
C PHE A 118 -7.82 20.39 -3.18
N SER A 119 -7.27 21.24 -4.06
CA SER A 119 -6.79 22.57 -3.69
C SER A 119 -7.93 23.48 -3.24
N ASP A 120 -9.03 23.53 -3.99
CA ASP A 120 -10.21 24.35 -3.68
C ASP A 120 -10.85 23.95 -2.34
N TYR A 121 -10.81 22.64 -2.00
CA TYR A 121 -11.28 22.14 -0.70
C TYR A 121 -10.23 22.21 0.42
N GLY A 122 -9.03 22.77 0.18
CA GLY A 122 -7.98 22.88 1.19
C GLY A 122 -7.47 21.52 1.68
N MET A 123 -7.46 20.50 0.80
CA MET A 123 -7.05 19.14 1.14
C MET A 123 -5.59 18.86 0.82
N ILE A 124 -4.97 19.65 -0.06
CA ILE A 124 -3.56 19.50 -0.47
C ILE A 124 -2.65 19.64 0.76
N GLY A 125 -1.63 18.81 0.85
CA GLY A 125 -0.72 18.72 2.00
C GLY A 125 -1.26 17.89 3.17
N THR A 126 -2.41 17.24 3.02
CA THR A 126 -3.03 16.43 4.08
C THR A 126 -3.43 15.03 3.58
N LEU A 127 -3.53 14.06 4.49
CA LEU A 127 -4.00 12.70 4.18
C LEU A 127 -5.48 12.63 3.72
N LYS A 128 -6.23 13.73 3.81
CA LYS A 128 -7.62 13.82 3.33
C LYS A 128 -7.72 13.51 1.83
N THR A 129 -6.70 13.87 1.05
CA THR A 129 -6.64 13.58 -0.39
C THR A 129 -6.65 12.10 -0.73
N LEU A 130 -6.21 11.24 0.18
CA LEU A 130 -6.23 9.79 0.05
C LEU A 130 -7.49 9.17 0.68
N ILE A 131 -7.91 9.67 1.86
CA ILE A 131 -8.98 9.08 2.65
C ILE A 131 -10.37 9.40 2.07
N TYR A 132 -10.64 10.65 1.70
CA TYR A 132 -11.99 11.06 1.26
C TYR A 132 -12.41 10.42 -0.07
N PRO A 133 -11.57 10.35 -1.11
CA PRO A 133 -11.93 9.59 -2.30
C PRO A 133 -12.20 8.11 -2.01
N ALA A 134 -11.45 7.48 -1.10
CA ALA A 134 -11.66 6.09 -0.70
C ALA A 134 -13.02 5.90 -0.01
N LEU A 135 -13.42 6.82 0.87
CA LEU A 135 -14.75 6.84 1.52
C LEU A 135 -15.91 7.02 0.53
N LEU A 136 -15.65 7.62 -0.62
CA LEU A 136 -16.66 7.84 -1.66
C LEU A 136 -16.61 6.76 -2.78
N GLY A 137 -15.82 5.69 -2.60
CA GLY A 137 -15.66 4.64 -3.60
C GLY A 137 -14.85 5.06 -4.83
N GLN A 138 -14.12 6.17 -4.73
CA GLN A 138 -13.23 6.73 -5.76
C GLN A 138 -11.74 6.66 -5.36
N GLY A 139 -11.40 5.75 -4.45
CA GLY A 139 -10.01 5.48 -4.09
C GLY A 139 -9.26 4.76 -5.20
N THR A 140 -7.95 4.54 -4.98
CA THR A 140 -7.06 3.91 -5.95
C THR A 140 -7.61 2.55 -6.41
N LYS A 141 -7.97 2.45 -7.71
CA LYS A 141 -8.50 1.23 -8.34
C LYS A 141 -9.78 0.67 -7.68
N SER A 142 -10.62 1.50 -7.08
CA SER A 142 -11.87 1.10 -6.42
C SER A 142 -12.79 0.24 -7.31
N ALA A 143 -12.84 0.52 -8.62
CA ALA A 143 -13.66 -0.24 -9.56
C ALA A 143 -13.33 -1.75 -9.55
N ILE A 144 -12.05 -2.13 -9.44
CA ILE A 144 -11.64 -3.53 -9.36
C ILE A 144 -12.24 -4.19 -8.11
N PHE A 145 -12.17 -3.52 -6.97
CA PHE A 145 -12.70 -4.07 -5.72
C PHE A 145 -14.22 -4.17 -5.73
N ILE A 146 -14.92 -3.18 -6.31
CA ILE A 146 -16.37 -3.27 -6.52
C ILE A 146 -16.73 -4.50 -7.36
N LEU A 147 -15.98 -4.77 -8.44
CA LEU A 147 -16.20 -5.94 -9.30
C LEU A 147 -15.88 -7.25 -8.57
N ILE A 148 -14.79 -7.31 -7.79
CA ILE A 148 -14.45 -8.48 -6.98
C ILE A 148 -15.58 -8.80 -6.00
N PHE A 149 -16.02 -7.82 -5.21
CA PHE A 149 -17.11 -8.02 -4.25
C PHE A 149 -18.42 -8.40 -4.93
N MET A 150 -18.75 -7.76 -6.05
CA MET A 150 -19.94 -8.10 -6.81
C MET A 150 -19.91 -9.55 -7.27
N GLN A 151 -18.78 -10.02 -7.82
CA GLN A 151 -18.60 -11.40 -8.24
C GLN A 151 -18.78 -12.40 -7.07
N PHE A 152 -18.15 -12.14 -5.93
CA PHE A 152 -18.28 -12.97 -4.75
C PHE A 152 -19.73 -13.06 -4.25
N PHE A 153 -20.41 -11.92 -4.17
CA PHE A 153 -21.81 -11.91 -3.75
C PHE A 153 -22.74 -12.58 -4.77
N GLN A 154 -22.46 -12.51 -6.07
CA GLN A 154 -23.24 -13.21 -7.10
C GLN A 154 -23.09 -14.72 -7.04
N GLN A 155 -21.93 -15.23 -6.65
CA GLN A 155 -21.66 -16.66 -6.50
C GLN A 155 -22.34 -17.26 -5.27
N THR A 156 -22.65 -16.45 -4.26
CA THR A 156 -23.34 -16.91 -3.04
C THR A 156 -24.82 -17.21 -3.36
N PRO A 157 -25.35 -18.39 -3.00
CA PRO A 157 -26.75 -18.77 -3.25
C PRO A 157 -27.73 -17.76 -2.66
N ILE A 158 -28.68 -17.27 -3.48
CA ILE A 158 -29.69 -16.29 -3.05
C ILE A 158 -30.63 -16.87 -1.99
N SER A 159 -30.80 -18.19 -1.98
CA SER A 159 -31.64 -18.92 -1.00
C SER A 159 -31.21 -18.67 0.45
N LEU A 160 -29.94 -18.33 0.72
CA LEU A 160 -29.48 -17.98 2.06
C LEU A 160 -30.06 -16.64 2.51
N ASP A 161 -30.09 -15.66 1.60
CA ASP A 161 -30.70 -14.34 1.87
C ASP A 161 -32.22 -14.48 2.06
N GLU A 162 -32.89 -15.33 1.24
CA GLU A 162 -34.33 -15.61 1.34
C GLU A 162 -34.69 -16.32 2.64
N ALA A 163 -33.92 -17.31 3.06
CA ALA A 163 -34.11 -17.98 4.33
C ALA A 163 -33.98 -17.01 5.52
N ALA A 164 -32.94 -16.18 5.51
CA ALA A 164 -32.77 -15.17 6.56
C ALA A 164 -33.92 -14.14 6.59
N ARG A 165 -34.51 -13.80 5.43
CA ARG A 165 -35.70 -12.92 5.37
C ARG A 165 -36.95 -13.59 5.95
N VAL A 166 -37.13 -14.89 5.71
CA VAL A 166 -38.23 -15.68 6.30
C VAL A 166 -38.08 -15.68 7.82
N ASP A 167 -36.84 -15.77 8.34
CA ASP A 167 -36.51 -15.67 9.77
C ASP A 167 -36.66 -14.23 10.33
N GLY A 168 -37.10 -13.27 9.53
CA GLY A 168 -37.32 -11.88 9.96
C GLY A 168 -36.06 -11.02 10.03
N ALA A 169 -34.94 -11.43 9.39
CA ALA A 169 -33.74 -10.61 9.37
C ALA A 169 -33.91 -9.39 8.46
N SER A 170 -33.49 -8.21 8.95
CA SER A 170 -33.38 -7.01 8.12
C SER A 170 -32.25 -7.13 7.09
N ASP A 171 -32.30 -6.33 6.01
CA ASP A 171 -31.24 -6.33 4.99
C ASP A 171 -29.84 -6.06 5.56
N ALA A 172 -29.73 -5.18 6.55
CA ALA A 172 -28.46 -4.95 7.26
C ALA A 172 -27.99 -6.22 8.01
N ARG A 173 -28.91 -6.94 8.67
CA ARG A 173 -28.59 -8.19 9.35
C ARG A 173 -28.17 -9.28 8.37
N ILE A 174 -28.78 -9.35 7.19
CA ILE A 174 -28.39 -10.27 6.11
C ILE A 174 -27.00 -9.91 5.60
N PHE A 175 -26.74 -8.62 5.35
CA PHE A 175 -25.42 -8.18 4.89
C PHE A 175 -24.33 -8.55 5.90
N PHE A 176 -24.43 -8.11 7.16
CA PHE A 176 -23.39 -8.33 8.15
C PHE A 176 -23.34 -9.77 8.68
N GLY A 177 -24.47 -10.46 8.80
CA GLY A 177 -24.55 -11.79 9.39
C GLY A 177 -24.39 -12.95 8.40
N VAL A 178 -24.69 -12.74 7.12
CA VAL A 178 -24.63 -13.78 6.09
C VAL A 178 -23.62 -13.43 5.01
N ALA A 179 -23.79 -12.28 4.33
CA ALA A 179 -23.00 -11.94 3.16
C ALA A 179 -21.51 -11.66 3.51
N VAL A 180 -21.23 -10.84 4.54
CA VAL A 180 -19.86 -10.50 4.95
C VAL A 180 -19.05 -11.74 5.39
N PRO A 181 -19.54 -12.64 6.26
CA PRO A 181 -18.81 -13.84 6.62
C PRO A 181 -18.50 -14.76 5.44
N LEU A 182 -19.43 -14.91 4.50
CA LEU A 182 -19.22 -15.72 3.29
C LEU A 182 -18.21 -15.10 2.33
N ALA A 183 -18.23 -13.76 2.23
CA ALA A 183 -17.30 -13.01 1.38
C ALA A 183 -15.97 -12.66 2.08
N PHE A 184 -15.69 -13.19 3.27
CA PHE A 184 -14.48 -12.87 4.03
C PHE A 184 -13.19 -12.99 3.22
N PRO A 185 -12.99 -13.99 2.33
CA PRO A 185 -11.83 -14.04 1.46
C PRO A 185 -11.71 -12.81 0.54
N ALA A 186 -12.81 -12.30 0.01
CA ALA A 186 -12.80 -11.09 -0.81
C ALA A 186 -12.40 -9.84 -0.01
N PHE A 187 -12.81 -9.76 1.27
CA PHE A 187 -12.37 -8.69 2.16
C PHE A 187 -10.87 -8.72 2.39
N ILE A 188 -10.29 -9.89 2.66
CA ILE A 188 -8.84 -10.03 2.84
C ILE A 188 -8.07 -9.65 1.56
N ILE A 189 -8.49 -10.16 0.41
CA ILE A 189 -7.87 -9.85 -0.88
C ILE A 189 -7.93 -8.34 -1.14
N SER A 190 -9.12 -7.75 -1.00
CA SER A 190 -9.32 -6.31 -1.26
C SER A 190 -8.52 -5.45 -0.29
N PHE A 191 -8.44 -5.83 0.99
CA PHE A 191 -7.64 -5.13 1.99
C PHE A 191 -6.15 -5.17 1.67
N ILE A 192 -5.59 -6.36 1.42
CA ILE A 192 -4.16 -6.52 1.14
C ILE A 192 -3.77 -5.70 -0.09
N PHE A 193 -4.48 -5.86 -1.21
CA PHE A 193 -4.15 -5.13 -2.42
C PHE A 193 -4.33 -3.62 -2.28
N SER A 194 -5.41 -3.18 -1.63
CA SER A 194 -5.63 -1.75 -1.39
C SER A 194 -4.53 -1.17 -0.51
N PHE A 195 -4.20 -1.83 0.61
CA PHE A 195 -3.14 -1.42 1.52
C PHE A 195 -1.78 -1.35 0.82
N VAL A 196 -1.41 -2.39 0.05
CA VAL A 196 -0.16 -2.42 -0.73
C VAL A 196 -0.12 -1.29 -1.76
N TRP A 197 -1.22 -1.00 -2.44
CA TRP A 197 -1.26 0.08 -3.44
C TRP A 197 -1.12 1.46 -2.81
N TYR A 198 -1.80 1.74 -1.70
CA TYR A 198 -1.62 3.02 -0.98
C TYR A 198 -0.23 3.13 -0.36
N TRP A 199 0.34 2.03 0.15
CA TRP A 199 1.69 2.02 0.68
C TRP A 199 2.74 2.35 -0.38
N ASN A 200 2.61 1.79 -1.59
CA ASN A 200 3.58 1.93 -2.68
C ASN A 200 3.29 3.10 -3.62
N ASP A 201 2.24 3.88 -3.39
CA ASP A 201 1.94 5.04 -4.23
C ASP A 201 2.89 6.19 -3.90
N THR A 202 3.83 6.45 -4.82
CA THR A 202 4.75 7.57 -4.73
C THR A 202 4.27 8.77 -5.53
N TYR A 203 3.61 8.54 -6.66
CA TYR A 203 3.29 9.59 -7.62
C TYR A 203 2.17 10.51 -7.13
N PHE A 204 1.00 9.96 -6.82
CA PHE A 204 -0.13 10.76 -6.34
C PHE A 204 0.10 11.24 -4.91
N THR A 205 0.79 10.43 -4.10
CA THR A 205 1.21 10.81 -2.75
C THR A 205 2.15 12.01 -2.81
N ALA A 206 3.18 12.01 -3.66
CA ALA A 206 4.04 13.17 -3.86
C ALA A 206 3.24 14.39 -4.34
N LEU A 207 2.39 14.21 -5.35
CA LEU A 207 1.61 15.30 -5.93
C LEU A 207 0.68 15.98 -4.91
N TYR A 208 0.03 15.20 -4.06
CA TYR A 208 -1.00 15.73 -3.16
C TYR A 208 -0.50 16.08 -1.76
N LEU A 209 0.59 15.47 -1.27
CA LEU A 209 1.10 15.70 0.08
C LEU A 209 2.22 16.77 0.14
N THR A 210 2.96 17.00 -0.96
CA THR A 210 4.05 18.02 -1.00
C THR A 210 3.54 19.43 -1.28
N GLY A 211 2.34 19.79 -0.86
CA GLY A 211 1.73 21.09 -1.11
C GLY A 211 2.60 22.29 -0.65
N ASN A 212 2.44 23.44 -1.33
CA ASN A 212 3.20 24.68 -1.15
C ASN A 212 2.97 25.41 0.20
N THR A 213 2.25 24.85 1.13
CA THR A 213 2.01 25.46 2.45
C THR A 213 3.14 25.07 3.40
N ALA A 214 3.87 26.06 3.88
CA ALA A 214 5.02 25.90 4.76
C ALA A 214 4.74 25.14 6.06
N ASP A 215 3.46 24.96 6.43
CA ASP A 215 3.04 24.52 7.75
C ASP A 215 2.54 23.07 7.85
N ALA A 216 2.42 22.33 6.74
CA ALA A 216 1.89 20.97 6.78
C ALA A 216 2.51 20.04 5.72
N LYS A 217 3.80 19.75 5.86
CA LYS A 217 4.42 18.66 5.09
C LYS A 217 4.12 17.33 5.79
N VAL A 218 3.04 16.68 5.39
CA VAL A 218 2.88 15.27 5.69
C VAL A 218 3.76 14.51 4.70
N SER A 219 4.78 13.84 5.19
CA SER A 219 5.63 12.96 4.39
C SER A 219 5.38 11.50 4.74
N THR A 220 5.68 10.61 3.81
CA THR A 220 5.62 9.16 3.99
C THR A 220 7.02 8.56 3.86
N MET A 221 7.24 7.38 4.44
CA MET A 221 8.53 6.70 4.36
C MET A 221 9.00 6.51 2.92
N LEU A 222 8.08 6.20 2.02
CA LEU A 222 8.42 5.97 0.63
C LEU A 222 8.78 7.27 -0.11
N LEU A 223 8.18 8.41 0.23
CA LEU A 223 8.57 9.72 -0.30
C LEU A 223 9.95 10.15 0.21
N GLU A 224 10.25 9.95 1.48
CA GLU A 224 11.58 10.23 2.04
C GLU A 224 12.63 9.32 1.38
N LEU A 225 12.33 8.03 1.21
CA LEU A 225 13.21 7.09 0.52
C LEU A 225 13.46 7.50 -0.94
N GLN A 226 12.45 8.00 -1.64
CA GLN A 226 12.58 8.49 -3.02
C GLN A 226 13.53 9.69 -3.12
N ASN A 227 13.54 10.55 -2.10
CA ASN A 227 14.38 11.73 -2.00
C ASN A 227 15.62 11.50 -1.12
N PHE A 228 15.95 10.24 -0.82
CA PHE A 228 16.94 9.86 0.18
C PHE A 228 18.29 10.56 -0.01
N ASP A 229 18.83 10.57 -1.22
CA ASP A 229 20.16 11.12 -1.49
C ASP A 229 20.23 12.64 -1.17
N ALA A 230 19.15 13.37 -1.45
CA ALA A 230 19.07 14.80 -1.14
C ALA A 230 18.95 15.04 0.38
N ILE A 231 18.11 14.24 1.05
CA ILE A 231 17.84 14.34 2.49
C ILE A 231 19.09 13.94 3.28
N TYR A 232 19.75 12.86 2.89
CA TYR A 232 20.99 12.38 3.50
C TYR A 232 22.09 13.41 3.38
N LYS A 233 22.28 14.00 2.19
CA LYS A 233 23.24 15.08 1.99
C LYS A 233 22.97 16.29 2.87
N GLN A 234 21.70 16.69 2.99
CA GLN A 234 21.29 17.77 3.87
C GLN A 234 21.55 17.43 5.35
N HIS A 235 21.26 16.19 5.78
CA HIS A 235 21.51 15.72 7.13
C HIS A 235 23.00 15.78 7.49
N ILE A 236 23.87 15.27 6.61
CA ILE A 236 25.35 15.34 6.80
C ILE A 236 25.84 16.77 6.85
N GLN A 237 25.32 17.68 6.03
CA GLN A 237 25.68 19.10 6.06
C GLN A 237 25.34 19.76 7.41
N GLN A 238 24.21 19.37 8.00
CA GLN A 238 23.75 19.90 9.30
C GLN A 238 24.53 19.33 10.48
N THR A 239 24.92 18.07 10.41
CA THR A 239 25.57 17.36 11.54
C THR A 239 27.08 17.44 11.52
N ALA A 240 27.72 17.27 10.37
CA ALA A 240 29.18 17.16 10.21
C ALA A 240 29.83 18.34 9.43
N GLY A 241 29.02 19.26 8.92
CA GLY A 241 29.49 20.45 8.17
C GLY A 241 29.77 20.21 6.69
N TRP A 242 29.99 21.30 5.95
CA TRP A 242 30.12 21.28 4.48
C TRP A 242 31.29 20.43 3.94
N GLY A 243 32.37 20.31 4.70
CA GLY A 243 33.54 19.53 4.29
C GLY A 243 33.32 18.01 4.27
N ALA A 244 32.52 17.49 5.20
CA ALA A 244 32.22 16.07 5.29
C ALA A 244 31.27 15.61 4.17
N ALA A 245 30.41 16.48 3.67
CA ALA A 245 29.49 16.18 2.58
C ALA A 245 30.17 15.95 1.22
N GLN A 246 31.42 16.42 1.07
CA GLN A 246 32.19 16.25 -0.17
C GLN A 246 33.14 15.04 -0.14
N SER A 247 33.55 14.58 1.03
CA SER A 247 34.58 13.55 1.19
C SER A 247 33.96 12.21 1.66
N GLY A 248 33.70 11.31 0.73
CA GLY A 248 33.40 9.89 1.06
C GLY A 248 31.97 9.61 1.58
N ALA A 249 31.21 10.62 1.97
CA ALA A 249 29.84 10.48 2.45
C ALA A 249 28.89 9.84 1.40
N ALA A 250 29.23 9.93 0.11
CA ALA A 250 28.45 9.32 -0.97
C ALA A 250 28.49 7.77 -0.94
N VAL A 251 29.57 7.18 -0.41
CA VAL A 251 29.70 5.70 -0.33
C VAL A 251 29.00 5.17 0.92
N ALA A 252 29.11 5.86 2.05
CA ALA A 252 28.39 5.48 3.28
C ALA A 252 26.85 5.56 3.09
N ASN A 253 26.40 6.38 2.13
CA ASN A 253 25.02 6.55 1.75
C ASN A 253 24.35 5.22 1.32
N GLU A 254 25.08 4.31 0.66
CA GLU A 254 24.50 3.06 0.14
C GLU A 254 23.98 2.16 1.27
N ALA A 255 24.77 1.90 2.31
CA ALA A 255 24.33 1.05 3.43
C ALA A 255 23.17 1.69 4.21
N VAL A 256 23.20 3.00 4.45
CA VAL A 256 22.12 3.71 5.12
C VAL A 256 20.85 3.72 4.26
N LYS A 257 20.98 3.84 2.93
CA LYS A 257 19.86 3.75 1.99
C LYS A 257 19.24 2.36 1.97
N MET A 258 20.07 1.29 2.01
CA MET A 258 19.59 -0.08 2.12
C MET A 258 18.88 -0.33 3.45
N ALA A 259 19.41 0.17 4.57
CA ALA A 259 18.75 0.12 5.86
C ALA A 259 17.39 0.86 5.85
N SER A 260 17.34 2.04 5.22
CA SER A 260 16.10 2.81 5.00
C SER A 260 15.06 2.04 4.19
N THR A 261 15.53 1.33 3.16
CA THR A 261 14.67 0.49 2.31
C THR A 261 14.11 -0.69 3.11
N VAL A 262 14.94 -1.37 3.92
CA VAL A 262 14.49 -2.44 4.81
C VAL A 262 13.43 -1.93 5.79
N LEU A 263 13.66 -0.79 6.44
CA LEU A 263 12.70 -0.18 7.37
C LEU A 263 11.38 0.18 6.68
N THR A 264 11.44 0.61 5.42
CA THR A 264 10.23 0.97 4.64
C THR A 264 9.43 -0.26 4.23
N ILE A 265 10.09 -1.37 3.90
CA ILE A 265 9.44 -2.62 3.44
C ILE A 265 8.94 -3.45 4.64
N LEU A 266 9.61 -3.39 5.77
CA LEU A 266 9.35 -4.25 6.92
C LEU A 266 7.89 -4.25 7.41
N PRO A 267 7.20 -3.10 7.59
CA PRO A 267 5.80 -3.11 8.01
C PRO A 267 4.88 -3.78 6.99
N LEU A 268 5.16 -3.60 5.70
CA LEU A 268 4.40 -4.24 4.62
C LEU A 268 4.58 -5.76 4.65
N LEU A 269 5.80 -6.25 4.85
CA LEU A 269 6.09 -7.67 5.00
C LEU A 269 5.39 -8.27 6.21
N ILE A 270 5.37 -7.56 7.35
CA ILE A 270 4.67 -8.01 8.56
C ILE A 270 3.18 -8.20 8.26
N VAL A 271 2.53 -7.21 7.65
CA VAL A 271 1.11 -7.30 7.28
C VAL A 271 0.88 -8.47 6.32
N TYR A 272 1.73 -8.63 5.32
CA TYR A 272 1.63 -9.75 4.37
C TYR A 272 1.76 -11.11 5.07
N PHE A 273 2.79 -11.32 5.89
CA PHE A 273 2.99 -12.61 6.58
C PHE A 273 1.86 -12.93 7.57
N CYS A 274 1.25 -11.93 8.19
CA CYS A 274 0.08 -12.14 9.05
C CYS A 274 -1.15 -12.56 8.26
N LEU A 275 -1.32 -12.07 7.04
CA LEU A 275 -2.52 -12.26 6.23
C LEU A 275 -2.38 -13.32 5.13
N GLN A 276 -1.16 -13.78 4.80
CA GLN A 276 -0.89 -14.70 3.69
C GLN A 276 -1.70 -16.00 3.77
N LYS A 277 -1.92 -16.55 4.97
CA LYS A 277 -2.70 -17.76 5.16
C LYS A 277 -4.12 -17.61 4.62
N TYR A 278 -4.76 -16.51 4.97
CA TYR A 278 -6.13 -16.22 4.52
C TYR A 278 -6.21 -15.92 3.01
N PHE A 279 -5.13 -15.36 2.47
CA PHE A 279 -5.01 -15.10 1.02
C PHE A 279 -4.95 -16.42 0.23
N VAL A 280 -4.12 -17.38 0.66
CA VAL A 280 -4.00 -18.70 0.00
C VAL A 280 -5.32 -19.47 0.10
N GLU A 281 -5.94 -19.55 1.30
CA GLU A 281 -7.23 -20.20 1.49
C GLU A 281 -8.36 -19.57 0.66
N GLY A 282 -8.30 -18.25 0.44
CA GLY A 282 -9.27 -17.50 -0.37
C GLY A 282 -9.17 -17.84 -1.86
N ILE A 283 -7.97 -18.03 -2.38
CA ILE A 283 -7.73 -18.41 -3.78
C ILE A 283 -8.18 -19.84 -4.04
N ASP A 284 -7.85 -20.75 -3.14
CA ASP A 284 -8.22 -22.17 -3.28
C ASP A 284 -9.76 -22.35 -3.36
N ARG A 285 -10.52 -21.60 -2.55
CA ARG A 285 -11.99 -21.66 -2.58
C ARG A 285 -12.58 -21.03 -3.86
N SER A 286 -11.94 -20.05 -4.43
CA SER A 286 -12.39 -19.42 -5.69
C SER A 286 -12.07 -20.28 -6.92
N GLY A 287 -11.08 -21.19 -6.82
CA GLY A 287 -10.66 -22.08 -7.89
C GLY A 287 -11.41 -23.43 -7.95
N ILE A 288 -12.13 -23.82 -6.89
CA ILE A 288 -12.77 -25.13 -6.78
C ILE A 288 -14.23 -25.14 -7.27
N THR A 289 -14.83 -24.01 -7.58
CA THR A 289 -16.21 -23.95 -8.12
C THR A 289 -16.27 -24.16 -9.65
N GLY A 290 -15.38 -24.93 -10.20
CA GLY A 290 -15.32 -25.34 -11.61
C GLY A 290 -15.79 -26.79 -11.86
N GLU A 291 -16.63 -27.38 -10.97
CA GLU A 291 -17.41 -28.60 -11.25
C GLU A 291 -18.88 -28.38 -10.97
#